data_ad49c97bbfe41dc8d680d94e1679142e
#
_entry.id   ad49c97bbfe41dc8d680d94e1679142e
#
_cell.length_a   1.000
_cell.length_b   1.000
_cell.length_c   1.000
_cell.angle_alpha   90.00
_cell.angle_beta   90.00
_cell.angle_gamma   90.00
#
_symmetry.space_group_name_H-M   'P 1'
#
loop_
_entity.id
_entity.type
_entity.pdbx_description
1 polymer ?
#
loop_
_entity_poly.entity_id
_entity_poly.type
_entity_poly.pdbx_seq_one_letter_code
_entity_poly.pdbx_strand_id
1 'polypeptide(L)'
;MTVKQLSVFIENRQGRLGEVLAVLKRAHVNILSMCVADTTEYGLLRLIVNDPEKGKDALLADGFSSMVTDVIIIKLPHHAGSLSEILELIAAKNINIDYMYGLSVDGADASVVMKTADVAAAEAVLRAGGIATMSAEELAKL
;
A
#
# COMPACT_ATOMS: atom_id res chain seq x y z
N MET A 1 -9.61 5.42 -7.93
CA MET A 1 -9.47 3.98 -8.19
C MET A 1 -8.68 3.33 -7.07
N THR A 2 -9.01 2.10 -6.73
CA THR A 2 -8.31 1.36 -5.69
C THR A 2 -7.23 0.48 -6.30
N VAL A 3 -6.22 0.18 -5.50
CA VAL A 3 -5.18 -0.77 -5.85
C VAL A 3 -5.12 -1.85 -4.77
N LYS A 4 -4.49 -2.97 -5.08
CA LYS A 4 -4.38 -4.10 -4.16
C LYS A 4 -3.06 -4.03 -3.42
N GLN A 5 -3.12 -4.08 -2.10
CA GLN A 5 -1.98 -4.17 -1.21
C GLN A 5 -1.86 -5.60 -0.71
N LEU A 6 -0.66 -6.15 -0.70
CA LEU A 6 -0.37 -7.40 -0.01
C LEU A 6 -0.09 -7.13 1.46
N SER A 7 -0.70 -7.92 2.33
CA SER A 7 -0.39 -7.93 3.75
C SER A 7 0.04 -9.34 4.13
N VAL A 8 1.20 -9.46 4.75
CA VAL A 8 1.81 -10.73 5.11
C VAL A 8 2.03 -10.77 6.61
N PHE A 9 1.53 -11.82 7.26
CA PHE A 9 1.78 -12.05 8.67
C PHE A 9 3.10 -12.81 8.82
N ILE A 10 4.03 -12.22 9.55
CA ILE A 10 5.34 -12.82 9.81
C ILE A 10 5.59 -12.88 11.31
N GLU A 11 6.32 -13.91 11.75
CA GLU A 11 6.78 -13.96 13.13
C GLU A 11 7.88 -12.90 13.31
N ASN A 12 7.85 -12.20 14.44
CA ASN A 12 8.88 -11.22 14.76
C ASN A 12 10.15 -11.93 15.23
N ARG A 13 10.88 -12.50 14.29
CA ARG A 13 12.14 -13.18 14.54
C ARG A 13 13.11 -12.97 13.38
N GLN A 14 14.38 -13.14 13.69
CA GLN A 14 15.45 -12.96 12.73
C GLN A 14 15.25 -13.79 11.46
N GLY A 15 15.41 -13.16 10.31
CA GLY A 15 15.37 -13.81 9.01
C GLY A 15 14.00 -13.96 8.36
N ARG A 16 12.90 -13.76 9.08
CA ARG A 16 11.56 -13.97 8.51
C ARG A 16 11.24 -12.96 7.39
N LEU A 17 11.60 -11.71 7.58
CA LEU A 17 11.41 -10.70 6.54
C LEU A 17 12.20 -11.06 5.27
N GLY A 18 13.45 -11.46 5.44
CA GLY A 18 14.27 -11.88 4.31
C GLY A 18 13.70 -13.08 3.56
N GLU A 19 13.08 -14.02 4.26
CA GLU A 19 12.42 -15.18 3.64
C GLU A 19 11.26 -14.76 2.74
N VAL A 20 10.42 -13.81 3.20
CA VAL A 20 9.32 -13.26 2.39
C VAL A 20 9.85 -12.58 1.14
N LEU A 21 10.86 -11.74 1.28
CA LEU A 21 11.46 -11.04 0.16
C LEU A 21 12.10 -12.00 -0.85
N ALA A 22 12.69 -13.09 -0.38
CA ALA A 22 13.25 -14.12 -1.25
C ALA A 22 12.17 -14.82 -2.08
N VAL A 23 11.00 -15.08 -1.50
CA VAL A 23 9.87 -15.68 -2.23
C VAL A 23 9.43 -14.77 -3.36
N LEU A 24 9.26 -13.49 -3.09
CA LEU A 24 8.84 -12.51 -4.10
C LEU A 24 9.90 -12.35 -5.20
N LYS A 25 11.17 -12.39 -4.85
CA LYS A 25 12.27 -12.36 -5.80
C LYS A 25 12.21 -13.56 -6.77
N ARG A 26 12.03 -14.77 -6.24
CA ARG A 26 11.94 -15.98 -7.08
C ARG A 26 10.72 -15.94 -8.01
N ALA A 27 9.64 -15.31 -7.56
CA ALA A 27 8.41 -15.15 -8.36
C ALA A 27 8.49 -13.99 -9.35
N HIS A 28 9.60 -13.25 -9.38
CA HIS A 28 9.77 -12.05 -10.21
C HIS A 28 8.70 -10.98 -9.94
N VAL A 29 8.33 -10.82 -8.68
CA VAL A 29 7.41 -9.76 -8.22
C VAL A 29 8.24 -8.61 -7.69
N ASN A 30 8.06 -7.43 -8.29
CA ASN A 30 8.78 -6.24 -7.90
C ASN A 30 8.07 -5.49 -6.76
N ILE A 31 8.83 -5.14 -5.74
CA ILE A 31 8.33 -4.40 -4.58
C ILE A 31 8.52 -2.90 -4.83
N LEU A 32 7.43 -2.16 -4.77
CA LEU A 32 7.43 -0.72 -5.02
C LEU A 32 7.44 0.08 -3.72
N SER A 33 6.83 -0.46 -2.68
CA SER A 33 6.86 0.12 -1.35
C SER A 33 6.56 -0.94 -0.32
N MET A 34 7.03 -0.73 0.90
CA MET A 34 6.76 -1.64 2.00
C MET A 34 6.72 -0.88 3.33
N CYS A 35 5.96 -1.44 4.26
CA CYS A 35 5.88 -0.95 5.62
C CYS A 35 5.80 -2.14 6.55
N VAL A 36 6.66 -2.18 7.56
CA VAL A 36 6.62 -3.21 8.59
C VAL A 36 6.08 -2.61 9.86
N ALA A 37 4.98 -3.17 10.34
CA ALA A 37 4.43 -2.81 11.65
C ALA A 37 4.61 -4.01 12.56
N ASP A 38 5.18 -3.77 13.74
CA ASP A 38 5.46 -4.85 14.67
C ASP A 38 4.59 -4.78 15.91
N THR A 39 4.21 -5.95 16.39
CA THR A 39 3.85 -6.19 17.78
C THR A 39 4.98 -7.01 18.39
N THR A 40 4.96 -7.26 19.69
CA THR A 40 6.04 -7.99 20.36
C THR A 40 6.26 -9.42 19.81
N GLU A 41 5.22 -10.06 19.29
CA GLU A 41 5.28 -11.46 18.84
C GLU A 41 5.19 -11.59 17.32
N TYR A 42 4.45 -10.70 16.66
CA TYR A 42 4.15 -10.78 15.24
C TYR A 42 4.51 -9.49 14.53
N GLY A 43 4.93 -9.61 13.29
CA GLY A 43 5.04 -8.50 12.37
C GLY A 43 3.93 -8.56 11.33
N LEU A 44 3.49 -7.41 10.89
CA LEU A 44 2.61 -7.27 9.75
C LEU A 44 3.36 -6.50 8.68
N LEU A 45 3.64 -7.16 7.57
CA LEU A 45 4.32 -6.58 6.43
C LEU A 45 3.29 -6.17 5.39
N ARG A 46 3.26 -4.88 5.06
CA ARG A 46 2.42 -4.35 3.99
C ARG A 46 3.28 -4.02 2.79
N LEU A 47 2.87 -4.49 1.62
CA LEU A 47 3.64 -4.36 0.39
C LEU A 47 2.77 -3.82 -0.75
N ILE A 48 3.33 -2.90 -1.49
CA ILE A 48 2.81 -2.53 -2.81
C ILE A 48 3.76 -3.16 -3.83
N VAL A 49 3.19 -4.03 -4.66
CA VAL A 49 3.94 -4.78 -5.66
C VAL A 49 3.30 -4.58 -7.04
N ASN A 50 4.06 -4.86 -8.08
CA ASN A 50 3.55 -4.70 -9.46
C ASN A 50 2.51 -5.75 -9.85
N ASP A 51 2.51 -6.91 -9.21
CA ASP A 51 1.57 -8.00 -9.47
C ASP A 51 1.14 -8.65 -8.16
N PRO A 52 0.11 -8.10 -7.49
CA PRO A 52 -0.30 -8.58 -6.16
C PRO A 52 -0.86 -10.01 -6.15
N GLU A 53 -1.55 -10.45 -7.19
CA GLU A 53 -2.08 -11.80 -7.22
C GLU A 53 -0.96 -12.84 -7.33
N LYS A 54 0.02 -12.59 -8.18
CA LYS A 54 1.18 -13.44 -8.32
C LYS A 54 2.00 -13.50 -7.02
N GLY A 55 2.15 -12.35 -6.37
CA GLY A 55 2.84 -12.28 -5.08
C GLY A 55 2.12 -13.06 -4.00
N LYS A 56 0.81 -12.93 -3.92
CA LYS A 56 -0.03 -13.67 -2.98
C LYS A 56 0.10 -15.19 -3.19
N ASP A 57 -0.02 -15.63 -4.43
CA ASP A 57 0.07 -17.06 -4.76
C ASP A 57 1.43 -17.63 -4.40
N ALA A 58 2.50 -16.91 -4.70
CA ALA A 58 3.86 -17.34 -4.37
C ALA A 58 4.08 -17.45 -2.85
N LEU A 59 3.56 -16.49 -2.09
CA LEU A 59 3.67 -16.51 -0.63
C LEU A 59 2.87 -17.65 -0.01
N LEU A 60 1.67 -17.91 -0.51
CA LEU A 60 0.86 -19.03 -0.05
C LEU A 60 1.55 -20.37 -0.33
N ALA A 61 2.13 -20.52 -1.50
CA ALA A 61 2.85 -21.73 -1.89
C ALA A 61 4.04 -22.03 -0.96
N ASP A 62 4.63 -20.99 -0.39
CA ASP A 62 5.78 -21.10 0.52
C ASP A 62 5.39 -21.08 2.01
N GLY A 63 4.10 -21.18 2.29
CA GLY A 63 3.59 -21.30 3.66
C GLY A 63 3.38 -20.01 4.42
N PHE A 64 3.41 -18.84 3.74
CA PHE A 64 3.14 -17.56 4.37
C PHE A 64 1.66 -17.22 4.31
N SER A 65 1.12 -16.78 5.44
CA SER A 65 -0.24 -16.26 5.50
C SER A 65 -0.26 -14.84 4.94
N SER A 66 -0.99 -14.65 3.86
CA SER A 66 -1.10 -13.35 3.21
C SER A 66 -2.52 -13.05 2.79
N MET A 67 -2.82 -11.75 2.69
CA MET A 67 -4.13 -11.28 2.24
C MET A 67 -3.95 -10.08 1.34
N VAL A 68 -4.97 -9.82 0.53
CA VAL A 68 -5.01 -8.67 -0.37
C VAL A 68 -6.07 -7.71 0.14
N THR A 69 -5.71 -6.44 0.23
CA THR A 69 -6.56 -5.38 0.77
C THR A 69 -6.63 -4.22 -0.21
N ASP A 70 -7.81 -3.64 -0.36
CA ASP A 70 -7.98 -2.45 -1.18
C ASP A 70 -7.42 -1.23 -0.46
N VAL A 71 -6.58 -0.47 -1.15
CA VAL A 71 -6.01 0.80 -0.67
C VAL A 71 -6.08 1.83 -1.78
N ILE A 72 -5.83 3.08 -1.43
CA ILE A 72 -5.76 4.19 -2.38
C ILE A 72 -4.32 4.70 -2.39
N ILE A 73 -3.76 4.91 -3.57
CA ILE A 73 -2.47 5.58 -3.72
C ILE A 73 -2.74 6.99 -4.23
N ILE A 74 -2.43 7.97 -3.40
CA ILE A 74 -2.66 9.38 -3.69
C ILE A 74 -1.38 9.98 -4.26
N LYS A 75 -1.49 10.68 -5.39
CA LYS A 75 -0.39 11.46 -5.94
C LYS A 75 -0.38 12.82 -5.26
N LEU A 76 0.74 13.15 -4.62
CA LEU A 76 0.87 14.41 -3.88
C LEU A 76 1.48 15.50 -4.76
N PRO A 77 0.84 16.67 -4.85
CA PRO A 77 1.49 17.85 -5.40
C PRO A 77 2.73 18.20 -4.58
N HIS A 78 3.78 18.64 -5.24
CA HIS A 78 5.07 18.88 -4.59
C HIS A 78 5.15 20.27 -3.97
N HIS A 79 4.35 20.51 -2.91
CA HIS A 79 4.41 21.75 -2.14
C HIS A 79 4.06 21.48 -0.67
N ALA A 80 4.50 22.38 0.20
CA ALA A 80 4.23 22.28 1.63
C ALA A 80 2.72 22.31 1.90
N GLY A 81 2.25 21.42 2.75
CA GLY A 81 0.85 21.37 3.15
C GLY A 81 -0.07 20.55 2.23
N SER A 82 0.43 20.02 1.10
CA SER A 82 -0.41 19.27 0.17
C SER A 82 -1.09 18.05 0.82
N LEU A 83 -0.36 17.30 1.63
CA LEU A 83 -0.94 16.16 2.35
C LEU A 83 -1.98 16.62 3.37
N SER A 84 -1.71 17.70 4.09
CA SER A 84 -2.64 18.26 5.08
C SER A 84 -3.97 18.64 4.43
N GLU A 85 -3.92 19.29 3.28
CA GLU A 85 -5.11 19.68 2.52
C GLU A 85 -5.96 18.48 2.12
N ILE A 86 -5.32 17.41 1.68
CA ILE A 86 -5.99 16.17 1.29
C ILE A 86 -6.63 15.50 2.51
N LEU A 87 -5.92 15.44 3.62
CA LEU A 87 -6.44 14.84 4.85
C LEU A 87 -7.63 15.62 5.42
N GLU A 88 -7.66 16.95 5.24
CA GLU A 88 -8.81 17.77 5.62
C GLU A 88 -10.07 17.38 4.85
N LEU A 89 -9.94 17.08 3.56
CA LEU A 89 -11.06 16.61 2.75
C LEU A 89 -11.64 15.31 3.28
N ILE A 90 -10.78 14.40 3.65
CA ILE A 90 -11.17 13.08 4.19
C ILE A 90 -11.83 13.25 5.57
N ALA A 91 -11.23 14.06 6.44
CA ALA A 91 -11.74 14.30 7.79
C ALA A 91 -13.09 14.99 7.78
N ALA A 92 -13.34 15.90 6.83
CA ALA A 92 -14.60 16.61 6.70
C ALA A 92 -15.79 15.68 6.42
N LYS A 93 -15.53 14.48 5.93
CA LYS A 93 -16.54 13.45 5.69
C LYS A 93 -16.57 12.37 6.77
N ASN A 94 -15.90 12.62 7.88
CA ASN A 94 -15.85 11.70 9.02
C ASN A 94 -15.29 10.30 8.65
N ILE A 95 -14.36 10.26 7.72
CA ILE A 95 -13.70 9.02 7.30
C ILE A 95 -12.41 8.87 8.09
N ASN A 96 -12.27 7.77 8.81
CA ASN A 96 -11.06 7.48 9.56
C ASN A 96 -9.98 6.89 8.65
N ILE A 97 -8.76 7.33 8.86
CA ILE A 97 -7.59 6.75 8.19
C ILE A 97 -6.99 5.70 9.12
N ASP A 98 -7.01 4.45 8.70
CA ASP A 98 -6.49 3.35 9.50
C ASP A 98 -4.96 3.38 9.54
N TYR A 99 -4.34 3.61 8.39
CA TYR A 99 -2.89 3.78 8.27
C TYR A 99 -2.53 4.40 6.91
N MET A 100 -1.30 4.89 6.81
CA MET A 100 -0.75 5.41 5.57
C MET A 100 0.78 5.30 5.58
N TYR A 101 1.38 5.19 4.41
CA TYR A 101 2.83 5.17 4.25
C TYR A 101 3.24 5.66 2.87
N GLY A 102 4.50 6.05 2.75
CA GLY A 102 5.02 6.63 1.51
C GLY A 102 5.25 5.61 0.40
N LEU A 103 5.11 6.07 -0.84
CA LEU A 103 5.49 5.36 -2.04
C LEU A 103 6.31 6.30 -2.89
N SER A 104 7.54 5.92 -3.18
CA SER A 104 8.45 6.70 -4.03
C SER A 104 8.57 6.00 -5.37
N VAL A 105 8.17 6.69 -6.42
CA VAL A 105 8.31 6.20 -7.79
C VAL A 105 9.23 7.15 -8.54
N ASP A 106 10.02 6.61 -9.46
CA ASP A 106 11.07 7.31 -10.20
C ASP A 106 10.79 8.77 -10.53
N GLY A 107 11.62 9.62 -9.94
CA GLY A 107 11.89 10.99 -10.42
C GLY A 107 10.77 12.00 -10.35
N ALA A 108 9.60 11.60 -9.92
CA ALA A 108 8.43 12.46 -9.96
C ALA A 108 7.86 12.71 -8.56
N ASP A 109 6.61 13.03 -8.53
CA ASP A 109 5.90 13.44 -7.33
C ASP A 109 5.83 12.33 -6.28
N ALA A 110 5.88 12.72 -5.03
CA ALA A 110 5.65 11.82 -3.92
C ALA A 110 4.24 11.22 -4.00
N SER A 111 4.10 10.00 -3.53
CA SER A 111 2.80 9.34 -3.42
C SER A 111 2.64 8.74 -2.03
N VAL A 112 1.39 8.56 -1.61
CA VAL A 112 1.07 8.00 -0.31
C VAL A 112 0.04 6.89 -0.48
N VAL A 113 0.30 5.76 0.14
CA VAL A 113 -0.64 4.65 0.25
C VAL A 113 -1.52 4.92 1.46
N MET A 114 -2.83 4.84 1.29
CA MET A 114 -3.78 5.13 2.35
C MET A 114 -4.85 4.03 2.45
N LYS A 115 -5.07 3.56 3.67
CA LYS A 115 -6.16 2.64 3.98
C LYS A 115 -7.16 3.35 4.88
N THR A 116 -8.42 3.30 4.50
CA THR A 116 -9.52 3.84 5.29
C THR A 116 -10.54 2.75 5.60
N ALA A 117 -11.39 3.01 6.58
CA ALA A 117 -12.46 2.09 6.93
C ALA A 117 -13.45 1.90 5.76
N ASP A 118 -13.71 2.97 5.02
CA ASP A 118 -14.56 2.94 3.84
C ASP A 118 -13.79 3.49 2.63
N VAL A 119 -13.12 2.59 1.91
CA VAL A 119 -12.26 2.94 0.78
C VAL A 119 -13.07 3.57 -0.36
N ALA A 120 -14.27 3.07 -0.62
CA ALA A 120 -15.13 3.62 -1.67
C ALA A 120 -15.56 5.05 -1.39
N ALA A 121 -15.92 5.34 -0.14
CA ALA A 121 -16.29 6.69 0.29
C ALA A 121 -15.09 7.65 0.18
N ALA A 122 -13.92 7.21 0.61
CA ALA A 122 -12.70 8.02 0.52
C ALA A 122 -12.34 8.31 -0.95
N GLU A 123 -12.45 7.32 -1.81
CA GLU A 123 -12.21 7.49 -3.25
C GLU A 123 -13.14 8.55 -3.85
N ALA A 124 -14.42 8.50 -3.50
CA ALA A 124 -15.40 9.49 -3.97
C ALA A 124 -15.06 10.90 -3.52
N VAL A 125 -14.63 11.07 -2.27
CA VAL A 125 -14.21 12.37 -1.72
C VAL A 125 -13.00 12.92 -2.46
N LEU A 126 -12.01 12.08 -2.70
CA LEU A 126 -10.79 12.49 -3.41
C LEU A 126 -11.10 12.88 -4.85
N ARG A 127 -11.95 12.11 -5.53
CA ARG A 127 -12.37 12.40 -6.90
C ARG A 127 -13.10 13.74 -6.97
N ALA A 128 -14.02 13.98 -6.05
CA ALA A 128 -14.78 15.24 -5.99
C ALA A 128 -13.85 16.44 -5.71
N GLY A 129 -12.78 16.24 -4.96
CA GLY A 129 -11.77 17.27 -4.68
C GLY A 129 -10.73 17.45 -5.77
N GLY A 130 -10.81 16.70 -6.85
CA GLY A 130 -9.84 16.78 -7.95
C GLY A 130 -8.48 16.19 -7.61
N ILE A 131 -8.39 15.31 -6.62
CA ILE A 131 -7.13 14.71 -6.18
C ILE A 131 -6.81 13.52 -7.08
N ALA A 132 -5.60 13.50 -7.63
CA ALA A 132 -5.14 12.42 -8.50
C ALA A 132 -4.77 11.18 -7.68
N THR A 133 -5.19 10.01 -8.18
CA THR A 133 -4.84 8.72 -7.59
C THR A 133 -4.18 7.84 -8.65
N MET A 134 -3.40 6.85 -8.19
CA MET A 134 -2.75 5.90 -9.08
C MET A 134 -3.66 4.70 -9.32
N SER A 135 -3.75 4.27 -10.58
CA SER A 135 -4.52 3.08 -10.94
C SER A 135 -3.68 1.81 -10.82
N ALA A 136 -4.36 0.65 -10.78
CA ALA A 136 -3.69 -0.64 -10.82
C ALA A 136 -2.87 -0.81 -12.11
N GLU A 137 -3.35 -0.27 -13.23
CA GLU A 137 -2.65 -0.32 -14.52
C GLU A 137 -1.36 0.47 -14.51
N GLU A 138 -1.39 1.67 -13.91
CA GLU A 138 -0.18 2.47 -13.74
C GLU A 138 0.83 1.75 -12.84
N LEU A 139 0.34 1.14 -11.77
CA LEU A 139 1.18 0.39 -10.84
C LEU A 139 1.86 -0.80 -11.51
N ALA A 140 1.13 -1.54 -12.34
CA ALA A 140 1.65 -2.72 -13.02
C ALA A 140 2.77 -2.42 -14.01
N LYS A 141 2.88 -1.17 -14.47
CA LYS A 141 3.93 -0.73 -15.40
C LYS A 141 5.25 -0.37 -14.71
N LEU A 142 5.24 -0.30 -13.40
CA LEU A 142 6.42 0.00 -12.59
C LEU A 142 7.16 -1.30 -12.24
#